data_fb35574bece374f554750d0444e6db4a
#
_entry.id   fb35574bece374f554750d0444e6db4a
#
_cell.length_a   1.000
_cell.length_b   1.000
_cell.length_c   1.000
_cell.angle_alpha   90.00
_cell.angle_beta   90.00
_cell.angle_gamma   90.00
#
_symmetry.space_group_name_H-M   'P 1'
#
loop_
_entity.id
_entity.type
_entity.pdbx_description
1 polymer ?
#
loop_
_entity_poly.entity_id
_entity_poly.type
_entity_poly.pdbx_seq_one_letter_code
_entity_poly.pdbx_strand_id
1 'polypeptide(L)'
;GLGDVYKRQHYNTTEKLKKKYITSKSLHKLMLPLLEKSRGKIPESLPDPLLKKLRMMPLEEALFTIHKPDNTHDLRNARFRLKFEELFLIQIKILSLKHNRENKFKGYPFSEIGYNFNTFYEHHLPFPLTQAQKKVIKEIRRDLSRNIQMNRLLQGDVGSGKTLVALMTALI
;
A
#
# COMPACT_ATOMS: atom_id res chain seq x y z
N GLY A 1 27.83 10.40 -26.94
CA GLY A 1 26.89 11.25 -26.30
C GLY A 1 26.14 10.61 -25.16
N LEU A 2 25.86 11.35 -24.09
CA LEU A 2 25.08 10.95 -22.90
C LEU A 2 23.62 10.55 -23.20
N GLY A 3 23.14 10.72 -24.40
CA GLY A 3 21.73 10.45 -24.80
C GLY A 3 21.39 8.96 -24.97
N ASP A 4 22.37 8.08 -25.16
CA ASP A 4 22.11 6.67 -25.45
C ASP A 4 22.07 5.74 -24.22
N VAL A 5 22.47 6.22 -23.06
CA VAL A 5 22.51 5.43 -21.82
C VAL A 5 21.09 5.14 -21.30
N TYR A 6 20.11 5.99 -21.59
CA TYR A 6 18.73 5.85 -21.13
C TYR A 6 17.83 5.00 -22.03
N LYS A 7 18.30 4.63 -23.22
CA LYS A 7 17.50 3.91 -24.24
C LYS A 7 17.55 2.40 -24.12
N ARG A 8 18.29 1.83 -23.18
CA ARG A 8 18.42 0.36 -23.05
C ARG A 8 17.82 -0.13 -21.75
N GLN A 9 16.69 -0.81 -21.85
CA GLN A 9 16.14 -1.57 -20.72
C GLN A 9 17.08 -2.74 -20.39
N HIS A 10 17.47 -2.82 -19.11
CA HIS A 10 18.22 -3.96 -18.60
C HIS A 10 17.27 -4.93 -17.89
N TYR A 11 17.23 -6.17 -18.36
CA TYR A 11 16.41 -7.23 -17.77
C TYR A 11 17.24 -8.06 -16.80
N ASN A 12 16.69 -8.28 -15.61
CA ASN A 12 17.31 -9.17 -14.64
C ASN A 12 17.31 -10.59 -15.17
N THR A 13 18.46 -11.27 -15.02
CA THR A 13 18.62 -12.67 -15.44
C THR A 13 18.99 -13.52 -14.24
N THR A 14 18.33 -14.68 -14.10
CA THR A 14 18.68 -15.69 -13.10
C THR A 14 19.88 -16.50 -13.56
N GLU A 15 20.55 -17.19 -12.63
CA GLU A 15 21.66 -18.09 -12.99
C GLU A 15 21.23 -19.22 -13.95
N LYS A 16 19.97 -19.70 -13.81
CA LYS A 16 19.41 -20.70 -14.73
C LYS A 16 19.30 -20.16 -16.17
N LEU A 17 18.92 -18.90 -16.34
CA LEU A 17 18.86 -18.25 -17.66
C LEU A 17 20.27 -18.02 -18.22
N LYS A 18 21.22 -17.59 -17.38
CA LYS A 18 22.62 -17.42 -17.79
C LYS A 18 23.25 -18.73 -18.28
N LYS A 19 23.01 -19.85 -17.58
CA LYS A 19 23.46 -21.19 -18.01
C LYS A 19 22.88 -21.60 -19.36
N LYS A 20 21.73 -21.08 -19.76
CA LYS A 20 21.11 -21.29 -21.09
C LYS A 20 21.45 -20.19 -22.10
N TYR A 21 22.48 -19.37 -21.82
CA TYR A 21 22.90 -18.25 -22.65
C TYR A 21 21.82 -17.20 -22.94
N ILE A 22 20.79 -17.15 -22.10
CA ILE A 22 19.73 -16.12 -22.19
C ILE A 22 20.19 -14.88 -21.45
N THR A 23 20.54 -13.86 -22.21
CA THR A 23 21.05 -12.57 -21.71
C THR A 23 19.93 -11.52 -21.67
N SER A 24 20.18 -10.38 -20.98
CA SER A 24 19.30 -9.22 -21.03
C SER A 24 19.00 -8.75 -22.47
N LYS A 25 20.00 -8.82 -23.35
CA LYS A 25 19.84 -8.48 -24.77
C LYS A 25 18.91 -9.45 -25.51
N SER A 26 19.00 -10.75 -25.20
CA SER A 26 18.09 -11.76 -25.76
C SER A 26 16.66 -11.52 -25.31
N LEU A 27 16.44 -11.22 -24.02
CA LEU A 27 15.12 -10.90 -23.48
C LEU A 27 14.54 -9.64 -24.14
N HIS A 28 15.35 -8.61 -24.33
CA HIS A 28 14.91 -7.38 -25.01
C HIS A 28 14.44 -7.68 -26.45
N LYS A 29 15.19 -8.50 -27.19
CA LYS A 29 14.81 -8.88 -28.57
C LYS A 29 13.51 -9.68 -28.63
N LEU A 30 13.16 -10.43 -27.60
CA LEU A 30 11.89 -11.16 -27.52
C LEU A 30 10.74 -10.26 -27.09
N MET A 31 11.01 -9.32 -26.19
CA MET A 31 9.98 -8.45 -25.61
C MET A 31 9.37 -7.48 -26.63
N LEU A 32 10.16 -6.87 -27.49
CA LEU A 32 9.65 -5.89 -28.46
C LEU A 32 8.65 -6.51 -29.45
N PRO A 33 8.92 -7.63 -30.13
CA PRO A 33 7.93 -8.27 -31.00
C PRO A 33 6.69 -8.77 -30.25
N LEU A 34 6.84 -9.19 -28.99
CA LEU A 34 5.72 -9.59 -28.15
C LEU A 34 4.78 -8.40 -27.89
N LEU A 35 5.33 -7.26 -27.49
CA LEU A 35 4.57 -6.03 -27.28
C LEU A 35 3.83 -5.61 -28.56
N GLU A 36 4.51 -5.61 -29.72
CA GLU A 36 3.86 -5.25 -30.99
C GLU A 36 2.69 -6.19 -31.34
N LYS A 37 2.83 -7.50 -31.09
CA LYS A 37 1.74 -8.48 -31.27
C LYS A 37 0.58 -8.28 -30.29
N SER A 38 0.86 -7.67 -29.15
CA SER A 38 -0.13 -7.39 -28.09
C SER A 38 -0.84 -6.04 -28.25
N ARG A 39 -0.43 -5.23 -29.25
CA ARG A 39 -0.99 -3.91 -29.48
C ARG A 39 -2.51 -3.97 -29.73
N GLY A 40 -3.27 -3.13 -29.04
CA GLY A 40 -4.72 -3.11 -29.08
C GLY A 40 -5.42 -4.28 -28.36
N LYS A 41 -4.66 -5.16 -27.67
CA LYS A 41 -5.19 -6.32 -26.96
C LYS A 41 -5.03 -6.23 -25.44
N ILE A 42 -4.36 -5.22 -24.95
CA ILE A 42 -4.12 -5.04 -23.50
C ILE A 42 -5.25 -4.18 -22.94
N PRO A 43 -6.19 -4.77 -22.19
CA PRO A 43 -7.29 -4.00 -21.60
C PRO A 43 -6.77 -3.05 -20.52
N GLU A 44 -7.39 -1.88 -20.42
CA GLU A 44 -7.10 -0.97 -19.32
C GLU A 44 -7.62 -1.55 -17.99
N SER A 45 -6.80 -1.47 -16.97
CA SER A 45 -7.08 -2.02 -15.63
C SER A 45 -7.65 -1.00 -14.66
N LEU A 46 -7.43 0.29 -14.91
CA LEU A 46 -7.91 1.38 -14.07
C LEU A 46 -9.11 2.08 -14.70
N PRO A 47 -10.10 2.53 -13.89
CA PRO A 47 -11.24 3.29 -14.41
C PRO A 47 -10.82 4.61 -15.07
N ASP A 48 -11.44 4.95 -16.20
CA ASP A 48 -11.19 6.21 -16.92
C ASP A 48 -11.24 7.48 -16.06
N PRO A 49 -12.21 7.63 -15.12
CA PRO A 49 -12.23 8.80 -14.25
C PRO A 49 -10.98 8.96 -13.39
N LEU A 50 -10.38 7.83 -12.98
CA LEU A 50 -9.15 7.81 -12.19
C LEU A 50 -7.94 8.22 -13.03
N LEU A 51 -7.82 7.67 -14.24
CA LEU A 51 -6.77 8.02 -15.19
C LEU A 51 -6.77 9.52 -15.50
N LYS A 52 -7.95 10.07 -15.81
CA LYS A 52 -8.14 11.50 -16.08
C LYS A 52 -7.78 12.37 -14.87
N LYS A 53 -8.30 12.03 -13.70
CA LYS A 53 -8.05 12.78 -12.45
C LYS A 53 -6.57 12.86 -12.11
N LEU A 54 -5.84 11.76 -12.30
CA LEU A 54 -4.41 11.65 -11.96
C LEU A 54 -3.48 11.92 -13.15
N ARG A 55 -4.04 12.24 -14.33
CA ARG A 55 -3.31 12.50 -15.57
C ARG A 55 -2.30 11.38 -15.88
N MET A 56 -2.76 10.15 -15.72
CA MET A 56 -1.93 8.96 -16.00
C MET A 56 -2.02 8.55 -17.47
N MET A 57 -0.92 8.02 -17.99
CA MET A 57 -0.93 7.37 -19.30
C MET A 57 -1.69 6.02 -19.22
N PRO A 58 -2.30 5.58 -20.33
CA PRO A 58 -2.92 4.26 -20.43
C PRO A 58 -1.94 3.12 -20.15
N LEU A 59 -2.47 1.96 -19.71
CA LEU A 59 -1.65 0.79 -19.38
C LEU A 59 -0.80 0.31 -20.56
N GLU A 60 -1.40 0.17 -21.71
CA GLU A 60 -0.70 -0.28 -22.92
C GLU A 60 0.46 0.65 -23.27
N GLU A 61 0.23 1.96 -23.27
CA GLU A 61 1.26 2.97 -23.52
C GLU A 61 2.38 2.88 -22.46
N ALA A 62 2.03 2.70 -21.18
CA ALA A 62 3.01 2.55 -20.12
C ALA A 62 3.89 1.31 -20.31
N LEU A 63 3.31 0.19 -20.73
CA LEU A 63 4.04 -1.05 -21.02
C LEU A 63 4.98 -0.89 -22.22
N PHE A 64 4.58 -0.22 -23.28
CA PHE A 64 5.47 0.07 -24.41
C PHE A 64 6.59 1.01 -23.99
N THR A 65 6.25 2.11 -23.32
CA THR A 65 7.20 3.14 -22.88
C THR A 65 8.24 2.62 -21.89
N ILE A 66 7.88 1.73 -20.95
CA ILE A 66 8.84 1.18 -20.00
C ILE A 66 9.93 0.35 -20.69
N HIS A 67 9.61 -0.30 -21.80
CA HIS A 67 10.55 -1.15 -22.56
C HIS A 67 11.32 -0.39 -23.65
N LYS A 68 10.73 0.67 -24.20
CA LYS A 68 11.35 1.52 -25.23
C LYS A 68 11.01 2.99 -24.95
N PRO A 69 11.64 3.62 -23.95
CA PRO A 69 11.39 5.03 -23.64
C PRO A 69 12.04 5.93 -24.69
N ASP A 70 11.30 6.95 -25.13
CA ASP A 70 11.81 7.99 -26.01
C ASP A 70 12.61 9.05 -25.23
N ASN A 71 12.18 9.32 -23.99
CA ASN A 71 12.81 10.28 -23.11
C ASN A 71 12.63 9.89 -21.63
N THR A 72 13.33 10.62 -20.75
CA THR A 72 13.30 10.37 -19.29
C THR A 72 11.97 10.76 -18.63
N HIS A 73 11.25 11.72 -19.20
CA HIS A 73 9.95 12.14 -18.68
C HIS A 73 8.92 11.04 -18.87
N ASP A 74 8.80 10.49 -20.08
CA ASP A 74 7.86 9.42 -20.39
C ASP A 74 8.19 8.15 -19.62
N LEU A 75 9.49 7.82 -19.47
CA LEU A 75 9.92 6.72 -18.62
C LEU A 75 9.46 6.88 -17.16
N ARG A 76 9.51 8.11 -16.61
CA ARG A 76 9.01 8.37 -15.24
C ARG A 76 7.50 8.18 -15.15
N ASN A 77 6.76 8.67 -16.15
CA ASN A 77 5.30 8.53 -16.19
C ASN A 77 4.88 7.06 -16.32
N ALA A 78 5.54 6.29 -17.17
CA ALA A 78 5.30 4.86 -17.30
C ALA A 78 5.59 4.10 -15.99
N ARG A 79 6.71 4.39 -15.32
CA ARG A 79 7.04 3.81 -14.01
C ARG A 79 6.02 4.20 -12.95
N PHE A 80 5.59 5.45 -12.93
CA PHE A 80 4.56 5.93 -12.01
C PHE A 80 3.25 5.17 -12.24
N ARG A 81 2.81 5.05 -13.49
CA ARG A 81 1.58 4.31 -13.86
C ARG A 81 1.61 2.87 -13.37
N LEU A 82 2.68 2.12 -13.65
CA LEU A 82 2.80 0.71 -13.28
C LEU A 82 2.90 0.50 -11.77
N LYS A 83 3.70 1.32 -11.07
CA LYS A 83 3.80 1.28 -9.61
C LYS A 83 2.50 1.64 -8.93
N PHE A 84 1.80 2.67 -9.44
CA PHE A 84 0.51 3.08 -8.91
C PHE A 84 -0.50 1.93 -9.01
N GLU A 85 -0.60 1.29 -10.16
CA GLU A 85 -1.52 0.17 -10.36
C GLU A 85 -1.27 -0.97 -9.38
N GLU A 86 -0.02 -1.41 -9.24
CA GLU A 86 0.34 -2.47 -8.31
C GLU A 86 -0.10 -2.14 -6.88
N LEU A 87 0.25 -0.95 -6.38
CA LEU A 87 -0.10 -0.52 -5.04
C LEU A 87 -1.62 -0.30 -4.88
N PHE A 88 -2.28 0.22 -5.89
CA PHE A 88 -3.72 0.46 -5.89
C PHE A 88 -4.51 -0.85 -5.80
N LEU A 89 -4.15 -1.86 -6.59
CA LEU A 89 -4.80 -3.18 -6.55
C LEU A 89 -4.57 -3.89 -5.21
N ILE A 90 -3.37 -3.80 -4.65
CA ILE A 90 -3.09 -4.31 -3.30
C ILE A 90 -3.97 -3.60 -2.27
N GLN A 91 -4.07 -2.27 -2.35
CA GLN A 91 -4.87 -1.48 -1.42
C GLN A 91 -6.37 -1.80 -1.51
N ILE A 92 -6.91 -1.96 -2.73
CA ILE A 92 -8.30 -2.39 -2.94
C ILE A 92 -8.53 -3.76 -2.31
N LYS A 93 -7.62 -4.71 -2.51
CA LYS A 93 -7.73 -6.05 -1.90
C LYS A 93 -7.77 -5.99 -0.38
N ILE A 94 -6.87 -5.20 0.23
CA ILE A 94 -6.84 -5.01 1.69
C ILE A 94 -8.15 -4.39 2.20
N LEU A 95 -8.64 -3.34 1.54
CA LEU A 95 -9.90 -2.68 1.90
C LEU A 95 -11.11 -3.60 1.73
N SER A 96 -11.15 -4.41 0.68
CA SER A 96 -12.19 -5.41 0.46
C SER A 96 -12.19 -6.47 1.56
N LEU A 97 -11.03 -6.99 1.95
CA LEU A 97 -10.91 -7.93 3.06
C LEU A 97 -11.37 -7.32 4.38
N LYS A 98 -11.00 -6.06 4.64
CA LYS A 98 -11.44 -5.32 5.81
C LYS A 98 -12.98 -5.17 5.82
N HIS A 99 -13.55 -4.70 4.73
CA HIS A 99 -15.00 -4.51 4.60
C HIS A 99 -15.77 -5.83 4.79
N ASN A 100 -15.32 -6.90 4.16
CA ASN A 100 -15.93 -8.23 4.30
C ASN A 100 -15.87 -8.71 5.75
N ARG A 101 -14.76 -8.49 6.45
CA ARG A 101 -14.64 -8.85 7.87
C ARG A 101 -15.59 -8.03 8.75
N GLU A 102 -15.67 -6.71 8.56
CA GLU A 102 -16.55 -5.83 9.32
C GLU A 102 -18.03 -6.18 9.13
N ASN A 103 -18.42 -6.66 7.95
CA ASN A 103 -19.78 -7.11 7.67
C ASN A 103 -20.09 -8.49 8.24
N LYS A 104 -19.11 -9.41 8.17
CA LYS A 104 -19.30 -10.83 8.56
C LYS A 104 -19.20 -11.02 10.07
N PHE A 105 -18.31 -10.30 10.73
CA PHE A 105 -18.05 -10.48 12.16
C PHE A 105 -18.42 -9.23 12.94
N LYS A 106 -19.42 -9.36 13.80
CA LYS A 106 -19.80 -8.29 14.72
C LYS A 106 -18.89 -8.30 15.96
N GLY A 107 -18.62 -7.14 16.53
CA GLY A 107 -17.93 -6.97 17.79
C GLY A 107 -18.91 -6.68 18.93
N TYR A 108 -18.46 -6.83 20.15
CA TYR A 108 -19.18 -6.32 21.32
C TYR A 108 -18.93 -4.81 21.44
N PRO A 109 -19.96 -3.94 21.46
CA PRO A 109 -19.75 -2.52 21.61
C PRO A 109 -19.52 -2.14 23.09
N PHE A 110 -18.35 -1.62 23.41
CA PHE A 110 -18.04 -1.02 24.70
C PHE A 110 -18.47 0.46 24.67
N SER A 111 -19.75 0.73 24.97
CA SER A 111 -20.32 2.06 24.87
C SER A 111 -19.91 3.00 26.00
N GLU A 112 -19.62 2.44 27.18
CA GLU A 112 -19.32 3.21 28.40
C GLU A 112 -17.86 2.99 28.83
N ILE A 113 -17.29 4.02 29.44
CA ILE A 113 -16.00 3.90 30.14
C ILE A 113 -16.28 3.44 31.56
N GLY A 114 -15.72 2.29 31.92
CA GLY A 114 -15.92 1.71 33.24
C GLY A 114 -15.19 2.47 34.36
N TYR A 115 -15.56 2.14 35.60
CA TYR A 115 -14.95 2.68 36.82
C TYR A 115 -13.42 2.46 36.84
N ASN A 116 -12.98 1.27 36.44
CA ASN A 116 -11.54 0.90 36.45
C ASN A 116 -10.68 1.82 35.57
N PHE A 117 -11.17 2.20 34.39
CA PHE A 117 -10.45 3.13 33.51
C PHE A 117 -10.30 4.50 34.15
N ASN A 118 -11.40 5.06 34.71
CA ASN A 118 -11.39 6.39 35.30
C ASN A 118 -10.50 6.42 36.56
N THR A 119 -10.65 5.46 37.43
CA THR A 119 -9.82 5.35 38.63
C THR A 119 -8.34 5.21 38.32
N PHE A 120 -7.98 4.37 37.34
CA PHE A 120 -6.60 4.26 36.92
C PHE A 120 -6.07 5.55 36.30
N TYR A 121 -6.86 6.19 35.44
CA TYR A 121 -6.46 7.44 34.81
C TYR A 121 -6.26 8.60 35.78
N GLU A 122 -7.10 8.71 36.82
CA GLU A 122 -7.07 9.82 37.79
C GLU A 122 -6.06 9.60 38.91
N HIS A 123 -5.88 8.35 39.39
CA HIS A 123 -5.17 8.09 40.62
C HIS A 123 -3.95 7.20 40.48
N HIS A 124 -3.81 6.41 39.41
CA HIS A 124 -2.77 5.39 39.33
C HIS A 124 -1.83 5.54 38.12
N LEU A 125 -1.98 6.61 37.33
CA LEU A 125 -1.02 6.88 36.26
C LEU A 125 0.34 7.29 36.86
N PRO A 126 1.43 6.60 36.49
CA PRO A 126 2.76 6.95 37.02
C PRO A 126 3.31 8.26 36.45
N PHE A 127 2.74 8.75 35.37
CA PHE A 127 3.09 10.02 34.70
C PHE A 127 1.94 10.44 33.77
N PRO A 128 1.83 11.76 33.45
CA PRO A 128 0.77 12.24 32.56
C PRO A 128 0.94 11.69 31.14
N LEU A 129 -0.18 11.32 30.51
CA LEU A 129 -0.17 10.86 29.13
C LEU A 129 0.23 11.98 28.16
N THR A 130 1.05 11.64 27.18
CA THR A 130 1.36 12.53 26.05
C THR A 130 0.13 12.80 25.18
N GLN A 131 0.16 13.86 24.39
CA GLN A 131 -0.95 14.19 23.46
C GLN A 131 -1.16 13.06 22.43
N ALA A 132 -0.08 12.41 21.97
CA ALA A 132 -0.16 11.27 21.06
C ALA A 132 -0.87 10.08 21.69
N GLN A 133 -0.52 9.72 22.93
CA GLN A 133 -1.17 8.63 23.69
C GLN A 133 -2.66 8.94 23.94
N LYS A 134 -2.99 10.16 24.36
CA LYS A 134 -4.40 10.61 24.53
C LYS A 134 -5.20 10.50 23.23
N LYS A 135 -4.61 10.91 22.10
CA LYS A 135 -5.23 10.80 20.77
C LYS A 135 -5.51 9.33 20.42
N VAL A 136 -4.52 8.46 20.56
CA VAL A 136 -4.65 7.03 20.22
C VAL A 136 -5.70 6.36 21.10
N ILE A 137 -5.73 6.60 22.40
CA ILE A 137 -6.74 6.05 23.33
C ILE A 137 -8.15 6.51 22.90
N LYS A 138 -8.33 7.78 22.54
CA LYS A 138 -9.63 8.28 22.04
C LYS A 138 -10.07 7.61 20.74
N GLU A 139 -9.12 7.33 19.82
CA GLU A 139 -9.41 6.62 18.58
C GLU A 139 -9.79 5.16 18.85
N ILE A 140 -9.05 4.46 19.72
CA ILE A 140 -9.35 3.09 20.13
C ILE A 140 -10.74 3.02 20.78
N ARG A 141 -11.05 3.93 21.72
CA ARG A 141 -12.37 4.01 22.35
C ARG A 141 -13.49 4.16 21.33
N ARG A 142 -13.30 5.05 20.33
CA ARG A 142 -14.29 5.25 19.26
C ARG A 142 -14.51 3.95 18.44
N ASP A 143 -13.45 3.18 18.22
CA ASP A 143 -13.59 1.92 17.52
C ASP A 143 -14.26 0.85 18.38
N LEU A 144 -13.92 0.78 19.68
CA LEU A 144 -14.53 -0.15 20.63
C LEU A 144 -16.03 0.10 20.85
N SER A 145 -16.49 1.36 20.71
CA SER A 145 -17.93 1.68 20.82
C SER A 145 -18.75 1.24 19.60
N ARG A 146 -18.10 0.77 18.53
CA ARG A 146 -18.80 0.29 17.31
C ARG A 146 -19.11 -1.19 17.42
N ASN A 147 -20.21 -1.61 16.79
CA ASN A 147 -20.57 -3.04 16.69
C ASN A 147 -19.76 -3.76 15.60
N ILE A 148 -18.42 -3.60 15.62
CA ILE A 148 -17.48 -4.29 14.73
C ILE A 148 -16.25 -4.68 15.52
N GLN A 149 -15.58 -5.76 15.10
CA GLN A 149 -14.32 -6.16 15.71
C GLN A 149 -13.21 -5.13 15.42
N MET A 150 -12.66 -4.53 16.48
CA MET A 150 -11.52 -3.63 16.34
C MET A 150 -10.27 -4.40 15.90
N ASN A 151 -9.55 -3.85 14.94
CA ASN A 151 -8.23 -4.33 14.53
C ASN A 151 -7.35 -3.12 14.22
N ARG A 152 -6.47 -2.79 15.16
CA ARG A 152 -5.51 -1.69 15.06
C ARG A 152 -4.09 -2.16 15.32
N LEU A 153 -3.16 -1.65 14.55
CA LEU A 153 -1.73 -1.76 14.83
C LEU A 153 -1.30 -0.52 15.62
N LEU A 154 -0.86 -0.72 16.87
CA LEU A 154 -0.24 0.33 17.65
C LEU A 154 1.26 0.36 17.37
N GLN A 155 1.71 1.40 16.69
CA GLN A 155 3.11 1.59 16.32
C GLN A 155 3.72 2.77 17.08
N GLY A 156 4.99 2.64 17.46
CA GLY A 156 5.78 3.68 18.13
C GLY A 156 7.15 3.16 18.51
N ASP A 157 8.06 4.06 18.87
CA ASP A 157 9.43 3.71 19.25
C ASP A 157 9.51 2.92 20.57
N VAL A 158 10.66 2.34 20.86
CA VAL A 158 10.93 1.72 22.17
C VAL A 158 10.81 2.79 23.25
N GLY A 159 10.10 2.48 24.33
CA GLY A 159 9.86 3.47 25.41
C GLY A 159 8.73 4.47 25.17
N SER A 160 8.03 4.45 24.02
CA SER A 160 6.92 5.36 23.74
C SER A 160 5.64 5.12 24.55
N GLY A 161 5.65 4.15 25.47
CA GLY A 161 4.52 3.85 26.36
C GLY A 161 3.40 3.04 25.70
N LYS A 162 3.68 2.24 24.66
CA LYS A 162 2.69 1.36 24.00
C LYS A 162 1.98 0.42 24.99
N THR A 163 2.72 -0.13 25.93
CA THR A 163 2.17 -1.01 26.98
C THR A 163 1.13 -0.29 27.84
N LEU A 164 1.39 0.98 28.19
CA LEU A 164 0.43 1.78 28.96
C LEU A 164 -0.85 2.03 28.14
N VAL A 165 -0.72 2.33 26.86
CA VAL A 165 -1.89 2.49 25.97
C VAL A 165 -2.68 1.19 25.87
N ALA A 166 -2.00 0.04 25.76
CA ALA A 166 -2.66 -1.26 25.73
C ALA A 166 -3.40 -1.57 27.05
N LEU A 167 -2.76 -1.31 28.20
CA LEU A 167 -3.38 -1.45 29.53
C LEU A 167 -4.61 -0.56 29.66
N MET A 168 -4.50 0.73 29.31
CA MET A 168 -5.63 1.67 29.34
C MET A 168 -6.79 1.20 28.43
N THR A 169 -6.45 0.59 27.28
CA THR A 169 -7.46 0.02 26.38
C THR A 169 -8.18 -1.19 26.98
N ALA A 170 -7.45 -2.02 27.73
CA ALA A 170 -8.03 -3.19 28.40
C ALA A 170 -8.92 -2.83 29.61
N LEU A 171 -8.81 -1.61 30.14
CA LEU A 171 -9.63 -1.11 31.23
C LEU A 171 -10.94 -0.44 30.76
N ILE A 172 -11.11 -0.23 29.44
CA ILE A 172 -12.35 0.25 28.85
C ILE A 172 -13.40 -0.87 28.85
#